data_f30302368568fa3dbef168521105ea91
#
_entry.id   f30302368568fa3dbef168521105ea91
#
_cell.length_a   1.000
_cell.length_b   1.000
_cell.length_c   1.000
_cell.angle_alpha   90.00
_cell.angle_beta   90.00
_cell.angle_gamma   90.00
#
_symmetry.space_group_name_H-M   'P 1'
#
loop_
_entity.id
_entity.type
_entity.pdbx_description
1 polymer ?
#
loop_
_entity_poly.entity_id
_entity_poly.type
_entity_poly.pdbx_seq_one_letter_code
_entity_poly.pdbx_strand_id
1 'polypeptide(L)'
;MKWKINYYHNQNNKSPVKEWLETVGHEPKAEIFKIFEMLSTYGVELGLPFVRPIENKLYEVRAKDKSGIYRVLYFAYKEKTFVMLHGFPKKTQTTPRKEIEVALKRMKEVQNG
;
A
#
# COMPACT_ATOMS: atom_id res chain seq x y z
N MET A 1 -1.00 -11.82 -17.61
CA MET A 1 -2.20 -11.65 -16.81
C MET A 1 -1.94 -10.65 -15.67
N LYS A 2 -2.81 -9.69 -15.51
CA LYS A 2 -2.57 -8.62 -14.53
C LYS A 2 -3.03 -9.01 -13.14
N TRP A 3 -2.36 -8.45 -12.14
CA TRP A 3 -2.77 -8.58 -10.76
C TRP A 3 -3.85 -7.55 -10.45
N LYS A 4 -4.76 -7.90 -9.54
CA LYS A 4 -5.81 -6.98 -9.08
C LYS A 4 -5.28 -6.15 -7.92
N ILE A 5 -5.76 -4.92 -7.84
CA ILE A 5 -5.47 -4.03 -6.71
C ILE A 5 -6.77 -3.83 -5.94
N ASN A 6 -6.83 -4.39 -4.75
CA ASN A 6 -7.98 -4.24 -3.86
C ASN A 6 -7.57 -3.44 -2.63
N TYR A 7 -8.56 -2.99 -1.88
CA TYR A 7 -8.34 -2.17 -0.70
C TYR A 7 -8.98 -2.83 0.51
N TYR A 8 -8.28 -2.79 1.64
CA TYR A 8 -8.83 -3.24 2.90
C TYR A 8 -10.09 -2.42 3.23
N HIS A 9 -11.13 -3.10 3.69
CA HIS A 9 -12.36 -2.47 4.19
C HIS A 9 -12.58 -2.86 5.64
N ASN A 10 -12.94 -1.88 6.47
CA ASN A 10 -13.20 -2.15 7.88
C ASN A 10 -14.63 -2.66 8.08
N GLN A 11 -15.03 -2.85 9.34
CA GLN A 11 -16.35 -3.40 9.66
C GLN A 11 -17.49 -2.54 9.16
N ASN A 12 -17.25 -1.22 8.99
CA ASN A 12 -18.26 -0.32 8.49
C ASN A 12 -18.22 -0.20 6.96
N ASN A 13 -17.49 -1.12 6.32
CA ASN A 13 -17.33 -1.16 4.88
C ASN A 13 -16.68 0.09 4.31
N LYS A 14 -15.81 0.72 5.09
CA LYS A 14 -15.04 1.88 4.64
C LYS A 14 -13.61 1.48 4.37
N SER A 15 -12.99 2.12 3.37
CA SER A 15 -11.60 1.88 3.03
C SER A 15 -10.74 3.01 3.53
N PRO A 16 -9.95 2.79 4.60
CA PRO A 16 -9.06 3.84 5.10
C PRO A 16 -8.04 4.32 4.08
N VAL A 17 -7.54 3.42 3.22
CA VAL A 17 -6.57 3.83 2.21
C VAL A 17 -7.21 4.74 1.17
N LYS A 18 -8.42 4.40 0.71
CA LYS A 18 -9.10 5.26 -0.26
C LYS A 18 -9.41 6.62 0.34
N GLU A 19 -9.85 6.65 1.60
CA GLU A 19 -10.15 7.91 2.27
C GLU A 19 -8.88 8.75 2.42
N TRP A 20 -7.77 8.10 2.79
CA TRP A 20 -6.49 8.81 2.89
C TRP A 20 -6.06 9.35 1.52
N LEU A 21 -6.23 8.57 0.46
CA LEU A 21 -5.84 9.02 -0.88
C LEU A 21 -6.61 10.28 -1.30
N GLU A 22 -7.83 10.45 -0.82
CA GLU A 22 -8.59 11.66 -1.12
C GLU A 22 -7.98 12.91 -0.49
N THR A 23 -7.19 12.74 0.58
CA THR A 23 -6.53 13.86 1.23
C THR A 23 -5.15 14.17 0.63
N VAL A 24 -4.64 13.27 -0.21
CA VAL A 24 -3.31 13.42 -0.81
C VAL A 24 -3.40 14.35 -2.00
N GLY A 25 -2.39 15.21 -2.16
CA GLY A 25 -2.36 16.16 -3.25
C GLY A 25 -2.32 15.48 -4.61
N HIS A 26 -2.65 16.23 -5.64
CA HIS A 26 -2.80 15.69 -6.99
C HIS A 26 -1.53 15.00 -7.51
N GLU A 27 -0.38 15.67 -7.38
CA GLU A 27 0.86 15.11 -7.91
C GLU A 27 1.32 13.84 -7.20
N PRO A 28 1.39 13.80 -5.86
CA PRO A 28 1.77 12.56 -5.20
C PRO A 28 0.75 11.46 -5.39
N LYS A 29 -0.54 11.78 -5.51
CA LYS A 29 -1.55 10.78 -5.79
C LYS A 29 -1.30 10.12 -7.15
N ALA A 30 -0.93 10.91 -8.16
CA ALA A 30 -0.61 10.37 -9.47
C ALA A 30 0.59 9.42 -9.41
N GLU A 31 1.60 9.76 -8.61
CA GLU A 31 2.75 8.87 -8.43
C GLU A 31 2.36 7.55 -7.76
N ILE A 32 1.47 7.62 -6.77
CA ILE A 32 0.99 6.42 -6.09
C ILE A 32 0.26 5.52 -7.09
N PHE A 33 -0.67 6.08 -7.87
CA PHE A 33 -1.43 5.27 -8.82
C PHE A 33 -0.55 4.73 -9.94
N LYS A 34 0.48 5.46 -10.34
CA LYS A 34 1.44 4.96 -11.31
C LYS A 34 2.12 3.68 -10.80
N ILE A 35 2.50 3.67 -9.51
CA ILE A 35 3.13 2.48 -8.94
C ILE A 35 2.12 1.34 -8.80
N PHE A 36 0.85 1.66 -8.46
CA PHE A 36 -0.19 0.63 -8.43
C PHE A 36 -0.35 -0.02 -9.81
N GLU A 37 -0.29 0.78 -10.88
CA GLU A 37 -0.35 0.25 -12.25
C GLU A 37 0.83 -0.68 -12.52
N MET A 38 2.02 -0.29 -12.06
CA MET A 38 3.20 -1.13 -12.22
C MET A 38 3.07 -2.43 -11.43
N LEU A 39 2.52 -2.37 -10.22
CA LEU A 39 2.24 -3.58 -9.45
C LEU A 39 1.27 -4.49 -10.18
N SER A 40 0.23 -3.92 -10.77
CA SER A 40 -0.73 -4.69 -11.53
C SER A 40 -0.08 -5.42 -12.70
N THR A 41 0.86 -4.75 -13.37
CA THR A 41 1.52 -5.29 -14.55
C THR A 41 2.60 -6.32 -14.20
N TYR A 42 3.45 -6.00 -13.25
CA TYR A 42 4.64 -6.82 -12.95
C TYR A 42 4.47 -7.75 -11.75
N GLY A 43 3.43 -7.54 -10.95
CA GLY A 43 3.14 -8.43 -9.84
C GLY A 43 4.23 -8.44 -8.80
N VAL A 44 4.52 -9.62 -8.28
CA VAL A 44 5.51 -9.78 -7.21
C VAL A 44 6.94 -9.52 -7.66
N GLU A 45 7.16 -9.36 -8.96
CA GLU A 45 8.50 -9.07 -9.48
C GLU A 45 8.86 -7.59 -9.40
N LEU A 46 7.88 -6.72 -9.17
CA LEU A 46 8.18 -5.30 -9.00
C LEU A 46 8.99 -5.11 -7.72
N GLY A 47 10.08 -4.37 -7.81
CA GLY A 47 10.98 -4.18 -6.68
C GLY A 47 11.40 -2.74 -6.53
N LEU A 48 12.57 -2.55 -5.91
CA LEU A 48 13.13 -1.22 -5.70
C LEU A 48 13.30 -0.50 -7.04
N PRO A 49 13.15 0.83 -7.05
CA PRO A 49 12.89 1.71 -5.90
C PRO A 49 11.41 1.89 -5.56
N PHE A 50 10.51 1.18 -6.22
CA PHE A 50 9.07 1.43 -6.14
C PHE A 50 8.43 0.73 -4.95
N VAL A 51 8.85 -0.50 -4.67
CA VAL A 51 8.32 -1.27 -3.54
C VAL A 51 9.46 -1.97 -2.84
N ARG A 52 9.25 -2.29 -1.56
CA ARG A 52 10.24 -3.05 -0.79
C ARG A 52 9.54 -3.90 0.26
N PRO A 53 10.18 -5.02 0.66
CA PRO A 53 9.62 -5.83 1.74
C PRO A 53 9.82 -5.15 3.09
N ILE A 54 8.85 -5.35 4.00
CA ILE A 54 8.93 -4.84 5.37
C ILE A 54 9.14 -6.01 6.32
N GLU A 55 8.09 -6.81 6.57
CA GLU A 55 8.17 -8.01 7.40
C GLU A 55 6.91 -8.83 7.21
N ASN A 56 6.97 -10.14 7.49
CA ASN A 56 5.80 -11.03 7.51
C ASN A 56 4.92 -10.88 6.27
N LYS A 57 5.52 -10.85 5.09
CA LYS A 57 4.79 -10.72 3.82
C LYS A 57 4.20 -9.34 3.59
N LEU A 58 4.48 -8.40 4.46
CA LEU A 58 4.07 -7.01 4.28
C LEU A 58 5.08 -6.29 3.41
N TYR A 59 4.59 -5.55 2.44
CA TYR A 59 5.40 -4.77 1.51
C TYR A 59 4.99 -3.31 1.54
N GLU A 60 5.83 -2.45 1.01
CA GLU A 60 5.63 -1.02 1.03
C GLU A 60 5.80 -0.43 -0.36
N VAL A 61 4.77 0.30 -0.83
CA VAL A 61 4.90 1.18 -2.00
C VAL A 61 5.53 2.48 -1.51
N ARG A 62 6.51 2.97 -2.26
CA ARG A 62 7.19 4.24 -1.95
C ARG A 62 7.00 5.19 -3.11
N ALA A 63 6.11 6.16 -2.95
CA ALA A 63 5.89 7.19 -3.95
C ALA A 63 6.54 8.48 -3.48
N LYS A 64 7.32 9.10 -4.36
CA LYS A 64 8.14 10.24 -4.00
C LYS A 64 7.87 11.40 -4.93
N ASP A 65 7.69 12.58 -4.36
CA ASP A 65 7.65 13.80 -5.15
C ASP A 65 8.31 14.91 -4.35
N LYS A 66 8.25 16.14 -4.86
CA LYS A 66 8.91 17.25 -4.21
C LYS A 66 8.34 17.59 -2.84
N SER A 67 7.11 17.16 -2.54
CA SER A 67 6.48 17.44 -1.25
C SER A 67 6.81 16.40 -0.19
N GLY A 68 7.40 15.25 -0.57
CA GLY A 68 7.77 14.25 0.40
C GLY A 68 7.65 12.83 -0.11
N ILE A 69 7.62 11.89 0.82
CA ILE A 69 7.49 10.48 0.53
C ILE A 69 6.14 10.01 1.05
N TYR A 70 5.40 9.30 0.19
CA TYR A 70 4.08 8.75 0.52
C TYR A 70 4.18 7.24 0.45
N ARG A 71 3.67 6.55 1.46
CA ARG A 71 3.83 5.12 1.55
C ARG A 71 2.48 4.42 1.69
N VAL A 72 2.38 3.25 1.04
CA VAL A 72 1.20 2.40 1.17
C VAL A 72 1.69 1.00 1.48
N LEU A 73 1.24 0.45 2.60
CA LEU A 73 1.59 -0.90 3.01
C LEU A 73 0.55 -1.88 2.45
N TYR A 74 1.04 -3.00 1.91
CA TYR A 74 0.18 -3.95 1.21
C TYR A 74 0.75 -5.36 1.33
N PHE A 75 -0.06 -6.36 0.93
CA PHE A 75 0.43 -7.72 0.83
C PHE A 75 -0.24 -8.43 -0.34
N ALA A 76 0.36 -9.53 -0.78
CA ALA A 76 -0.19 -10.37 -1.84
C ALA A 76 -1.15 -11.38 -1.22
N TYR A 77 -2.39 -11.36 -1.68
CA TYR A 77 -3.44 -12.25 -1.19
C TYR A 77 -3.78 -13.25 -2.30
N LYS A 78 -4.84 -14.03 -2.09
CA LYS A 78 -5.23 -15.08 -3.06
C LYS A 78 -5.55 -14.51 -4.44
N GLU A 79 -5.45 -15.37 -5.45
CA GLU A 79 -5.92 -15.09 -6.81
C GLU A 79 -5.30 -13.85 -7.42
N LYS A 80 -3.98 -13.73 -7.26
CA LYS A 80 -3.23 -12.61 -7.84
C LYS A 80 -3.83 -11.26 -7.48
N THR A 81 -4.08 -11.07 -6.20
CA THR A 81 -4.64 -9.82 -5.70
C THR A 81 -3.69 -9.20 -4.68
N PHE A 82 -3.39 -7.92 -4.84
CA PHE A 82 -2.71 -7.14 -3.79
C PHE A 82 -3.78 -6.39 -3.01
N VAL A 83 -3.66 -6.41 -1.70
CA VAL A 83 -4.59 -5.69 -0.83
C VAL A 83 -3.85 -4.52 -0.18
N MET A 84 -4.31 -3.31 -0.45
CA MET A 84 -3.76 -2.10 0.13
C MET A 84 -4.32 -1.93 1.53
N LEU A 85 -3.42 -1.90 2.54
CA LEU A 85 -3.81 -1.99 3.94
C LEU A 85 -3.78 -0.66 4.66
N HIS A 86 -2.77 0.18 4.39
CA HIS A 86 -2.56 1.39 5.17
C HIS A 86 -1.70 2.38 4.38
N GLY A 87 -2.12 3.63 4.34
CA GLY A 87 -1.38 4.67 3.64
C GLY A 87 -1.07 5.82 4.58
N PHE A 88 0.09 6.44 4.41
CA PHE A 88 0.51 7.54 5.27
C PHE A 88 1.64 8.32 4.60
N PRO A 89 1.73 9.64 4.85
CA PRO A 89 2.89 10.42 4.40
C PRO A 89 4.03 10.21 5.38
N LYS A 90 5.27 10.39 4.91
CA LYS A 90 6.38 10.13 5.76
C LYS A 90 7.59 10.98 5.45
N LYS A 91 8.22 11.48 6.52
CA LYS A 91 9.39 12.35 6.41
C LYS A 91 10.70 11.65 6.75
N THR A 92 10.66 10.43 7.26
CA THR A 92 11.85 9.71 7.67
C THR A 92 12.11 8.52 6.77
N GLN A 93 13.35 8.00 6.80
CA GLN A 93 13.72 6.86 5.96
C GLN A 93 13.06 5.57 6.43
N THR A 94 12.89 5.43 7.75
CA THR A 94 12.38 4.20 8.34
C THR A 94 10.88 4.27 8.53
N THR A 95 10.19 3.17 8.23
CA THR A 95 8.75 3.09 8.47
C THR A 95 8.48 2.94 9.95
N PRO A 96 7.69 3.84 10.58
CA PRO A 96 7.43 3.75 12.02
C PRO A 96 6.72 2.45 12.38
N ARG A 97 7.08 1.91 13.54
CA ARG A 97 6.50 0.66 14.01
C ARG A 97 4.98 0.73 14.14
N LYS A 98 4.43 1.85 14.56
CA LYS A 98 2.98 1.98 14.70
C LYS A 98 2.24 1.83 13.37
N GLU A 99 2.85 2.29 12.27
CA GLU A 99 2.22 2.15 10.96
C GLU A 99 2.28 0.69 10.50
N ILE A 100 3.39 0.02 10.77
CA ILE A 100 3.52 -1.39 10.45
C ILE A 100 2.48 -2.21 11.21
N GLU A 101 2.26 -1.88 12.48
CA GLU A 101 1.31 -2.64 13.29
C GLU A 101 -0.12 -2.46 12.85
N VAL A 102 -0.48 -1.26 12.41
CA VAL A 102 -1.81 -1.05 11.82
C VAL A 102 -1.99 -1.97 10.60
N ALA A 103 -0.99 -2.00 9.72
CA ALA A 103 -1.07 -2.83 8.52
C ALA A 103 -1.12 -4.31 8.84
N LEU A 104 -0.30 -4.76 9.79
CA LEU A 104 -0.29 -6.18 10.18
C LEU A 104 -1.64 -6.61 10.76
N LYS A 105 -2.24 -5.76 11.56
CA LYS A 105 -3.56 -6.05 12.13
C LYS A 105 -4.60 -6.19 11.03
N ARG A 106 -4.60 -5.27 10.08
CA ARG A 106 -5.55 -5.31 8.96
C ARG A 106 -5.30 -6.50 8.06
N MET A 107 -4.03 -6.85 7.82
CA MET A 107 -3.70 -8.04 7.05
C MET A 107 -4.29 -9.29 7.67
N LYS A 108 -4.16 -9.40 9.00
CA LYS A 108 -4.71 -10.54 9.72
C LYS A 108 -6.23 -10.62 9.57
N GLU A 109 -6.91 -9.47 9.62
CA GLU A 109 -8.36 -9.45 9.42
C GLU A 109 -8.73 -9.95 8.03
N VAL A 110 -7.99 -9.54 7.00
CA VAL A 110 -8.24 -10.01 5.62
C VAL A 110 -8.03 -11.51 5.54
N GLN A 111 -6.93 -12.01 6.13
CA GLN A 111 -6.61 -13.44 6.07
C GLN A 111 -7.63 -14.30 6.81
N ASN A 112 -8.21 -13.78 7.88
CA ASN A 112 -9.17 -14.52 8.70
C ASN A 112 -10.62 -14.34 8.25
N GLY A 113 -10.85 -13.36 7.41
CA GLY A 113 -12.17 -13.06 6.88
C GLY A 113 -12.44 -13.81 5.59
#